data_f5d865bb0a570f7194409a9c677fa07d
#
_entry.id   f5d865bb0a570f7194409a9c677fa07d
#
_cell.length_a   1.000
_cell.length_b   1.000
_cell.length_c   1.000
_cell.angle_alpha   90.00
_cell.angle_beta   90.00
_cell.angle_gamma   90.00
#
_symmetry.space_group_name_H-M   'P 1'
#
loop_
_entity.id
_entity.type
_entity.pdbx_description
1 polymer ?
#
loop_
_entity_poly.entity_id
_entity_poly.type
_entity_poly.pdbx_seq_one_letter_code
_entity_poly.pdbx_strand_id
1 'polypeptide(L)'
;GQGATVVTPIQLAYTIGGIAMGGVFHQPHLLMNTAVPEVDFPISEATTDFITQAMWGVVNEGGTAGASKLPGIEFSGKTGTAQVIGLENKHLAGKQTQTRNNAWFVGFAPRRNPEIVVAVLVQAGGFGSESAAPVARDIVKAYYDKKEGRPIQQLITRVPPGGRGPSEPLAIVAQSHPAGKPAPSAEESLPAKA
;
A
#
# COMPACT_ATOMS: atom_id res chain seq x y z
N GLY A 1 12.41 5.12 5.54
CA GLY A 1 11.21 5.01 6.21
C GLY A 1 11.16 5.15 7.74
N GLN A 2 12.17 5.77 8.39
CA GLN A 2 12.14 5.96 9.85
C GLN A 2 12.34 7.45 10.24
N GLY A 3 12.13 8.34 9.28
CA GLY A 3 12.18 9.78 9.48
C GLY A 3 10.78 10.41 9.51
N ALA A 4 10.72 11.73 9.28
CA ALA A 4 9.50 12.54 9.34
C ALA A 4 8.57 12.37 8.13
N THR A 5 8.96 11.58 7.13
CA THR A 5 8.14 11.38 5.91
C THR A 5 6.91 10.55 6.23
N VAL A 6 5.74 11.10 5.94
CA VAL A 6 4.44 10.45 6.11
C VAL A 6 3.79 10.27 4.73
N VAL A 7 3.35 9.05 4.44
CA VAL A 7 2.68 8.72 3.19
C VAL A 7 1.47 7.81 3.45
N THR A 8 0.46 7.90 2.59
CA THR A 8 -0.64 6.93 2.58
C THR A 8 -0.31 5.75 1.66
N PRO A 9 -0.92 4.57 1.86
CA PRO A 9 -0.73 3.43 0.96
C PRO A 9 -1.07 3.76 -0.50
N ILE A 10 -2.09 4.57 -0.76
CA ILE A 10 -2.47 4.95 -2.12
C ILE A 10 -1.44 5.87 -2.78
N GLN A 11 -0.85 6.80 -2.03
CA GLN A 11 0.25 7.64 -2.54
C GLN A 11 1.47 6.79 -2.90
N LEU A 12 1.79 5.80 -2.06
CA LEU A 12 2.90 4.89 -2.32
C LEU A 12 2.63 4.02 -3.55
N ALA A 13 1.41 3.48 -3.70
CA ALA A 13 1.03 2.72 -4.88
C ALA A 13 1.08 3.59 -6.15
N TYR A 14 0.56 4.80 -6.11
CA TYR A 14 0.60 5.77 -7.20
C TYR A 14 2.04 6.08 -7.63
N THR A 15 2.92 6.38 -6.66
CA THR A 15 4.32 6.73 -6.95
C THR A 15 5.09 5.56 -7.55
N ILE A 16 4.97 4.38 -6.95
CA ILE A 16 5.69 3.19 -7.44
C ILE A 16 5.13 2.72 -8.77
N GLY A 17 3.82 2.81 -8.96
CA GLY A 17 3.18 2.53 -10.25
C GLY A 17 3.71 3.43 -11.36
N GLY A 18 3.77 4.74 -11.14
CA GLY A 18 4.31 5.69 -12.11
C GLY A 18 5.78 5.44 -12.45
N ILE A 19 6.61 5.13 -11.45
CA ILE A 19 8.02 4.75 -11.69
C ILE A 19 8.10 3.47 -12.54
N ALA A 20 7.31 2.46 -12.22
CA ALA A 20 7.30 1.19 -12.94
C ALA A 20 6.78 1.32 -14.38
N MET A 21 5.95 2.33 -14.64
CA MET A 21 5.43 2.72 -15.96
C MET A 21 6.35 3.70 -16.71
N GLY A 22 7.59 3.89 -16.25
CA GLY A 22 8.56 4.77 -16.94
C GLY A 22 8.30 6.26 -16.78
N GLY A 23 7.57 6.66 -15.74
CA GLY A 23 7.24 8.06 -15.43
C GLY A 23 5.81 8.45 -15.80
N VAL A 24 5.00 7.52 -16.29
CA VAL A 24 3.57 7.78 -16.56
C VAL A 24 2.76 7.51 -15.30
N PHE A 25 2.17 8.55 -14.74
CA PHE A 25 1.42 8.49 -13.48
C PHE A 25 -0.07 8.59 -13.74
N HIS A 26 -0.83 7.53 -13.46
CA HIS A 26 -2.28 7.49 -13.57
C HIS A 26 -2.92 7.81 -12.22
N GLN A 27 -3.72 8.86 -12.15
CA GLN A 27 -4.39 9.24 -10.92
C GLN A 27 -5.37 8.15 -10.46
N PRO A 28 -5.29 7.67 -9.21
CA PRO A 28 -6.24 6.68 -8.69
C PRO A 28 -7.69 7.18 -8.74
N HIS A 29 -8.61 6.35 -9.20
CA HIS A 29 -10.04 6.65 -9.30
C HIS A 29 -10.88 5.41 -8.99
N LEU A 30 -12.15 5.60 -8.64
CA LEU A 30 -13.08 4.53 -8.29
C LEU A 30 -14.15 4.31 -9.37
N LEU A 31 -14.47 5.34 -10.14
CA LEU A 31 -15.51 5.25 -11.16
C LEU A 31 -14.92 4.69 -12.46
N MET A 32 -15.55 3.66 -13.01
CA MET A 32 -15.22 3.16 -14.33
C MET A 32 -15.54 4.23 -15.39
N ASN A 33 -14.78 4.25 -16.48
CA ASN A 33 -14.93 5.17 -17.61
C ASN A 33 -14.75 6.67 -17.26
N THR A 34 -14.08 6.99 -16.16
CA THR A 34 -13.68 8.36 -15.87
C THR A 34 -12.42 8.69 -16.68
N ALA A 35 -12.44 9.84 -17.37
CA ALA A 35 -11.23 10.38 -17.95
C ALA A 35 -10.28 10.76 -16.80
N VAL A 36 -9.14 10.08 -16.72
CA VAL A 36 -8.16 10.28 -15.65
C VAL A 36 -7.01 11.06 -16.23
N PRO A 37 -6.61 12.19 -15.61
CA PRO A 37 -5.41 12.91 -16.01
C PRO A 37 -4.18 12.00 -15.85
N GLU A 38 -3.37 11.97 -16.89
CA GLU A 38 -2.03 11.39 -16.84
C GLU A 38 -1.04 12.51 -16.53
N VAL A 39 -0.05 12.21 -15.71
CA VAL A 39 1.05 13.10 -15.41
C VAL A 39 2.33 12.42 -15.87
N ASP A 40 2.99 13.02 -16.84
CA ASP A 40 4.28 12.55 -17.33
C ASP A 40 5.41 13.21 -16.53
N PHE A 41 6.23 12.38 -15.91
CA PHE A 41 7.48 12.81 -15.31
C PHE A 41 8.63 12.11 -16.05
N PRO A 42 9.56 12.83 -16.69
CA PRO A 42 10.57 12.22 -17.53
C PRO A 42 11.55 11.37 -16.71
N ILE A 43 11.41 10.05 -16.79
CA ILE A 43 12.36 9.09 -16.25
C ILE A 43 12.99 8.36 -17.44
N SER A 44 14.32 8.26 -17.50
CA SER A 44 14.97 7.53 -18.57
C SER A 44 14.65 6.04 -18.49
N GLU A 45 14.57 5.36 -19.64
CA GLU A 45 14.35 3.92 -19.72
C GLU A 45 15.40 3.15 -18.90
N ALA A 46 16.67 3.56 -18.98
CA ALA A 46 17.75 2.97 -18.20
C ALA A 46 17.52 3.07 -16.68
N THR A 47 17.01 4.22 -16.21
CA THR A 47 16.68 4.41 -14.78
C THR A 47 15.50 3.55 -14.37
N THR A 48 14.45 3.52 -15.18
CA THR A 48 13.27 2.66 -14.94
C THR A 48 13.66 1.19 -14.89
N ASP A 49 14.46 0.72 -15.85
CA ASP A 49 14.90 -0.67 -15.91
C ASP A 49 15.79 -1.02 -14.70
N PHE A 50 16.69 -0.12 -14.30
CA PHE A 50 17.54 -0.31 -13.13
C PHE A 50 16.71 -0.44 -11.84
N ILE A 51 15.75 0.48 -11.60
CA ILE A 51 14.90 0.46 -10.41
C ILE A 51 14.01 -0.78 -10.38
N THR A 52 13.35 -1.09 -11.50
CA THR A 52 12.44 -2.25 -11.58
C THR A 52 13.19 -3.57 -11.46
N GLN A 53 14.42 -3.66 -12.00
CA GLN A 53 15.29 -4.82 -11.82
C GLN A 53 15.73 -4.98 -10.36
N ALA A 54 16.13 -3.88 -9.71
CA ALA A 54 16.48 -3.92 -8.28
C ALA A 54 15.31 -4.38 -7.42
N MET A 55 14.09 -3.89 -7.69
CA MET A 55 12.87 -4.32 -6.99
C MET A 55 12.50 -5.77 -7.29
N TRP A 56 12.78 -6.25 -8.51
CA TRP A 56 12.60 -7.65 -8.86
C TRP A 56 13.58 -8.55 -8.07
N GLY A 57 14.83 -8.15 -7.94
CA GLY A 57 15.84 -8.86 -7.15
C GLY A 57 15.47 -9.00 -5.67
N VAL A 58 14.79 -8.00 -5.09
CA VAL A 58 14.29 -8.08 -3.70
C VAL A 58 13.37 -9.30 -3.47
N VAL A 59 12.60 -9.68 -4.47
CA VAL A 59 11.64 -10.79 -4.39
C VAL A 59 12.23 -12.09 -4.94
N ASN A 60 13.05 -12.02 -6.00
CA ASN A 60 13.40 -13.21 -6.79
C ASN A 60 14.85 -13.69 -6.62
N GLU A 61 15.77 -12.83 -6.14
CA GLU A 61 17.20 -13.12 -6.02
C GLU A 61 17.70 -13.19 -4.55
N GLY A 62 16.83 -13.65 -3.65
CA GLY A 62 17.20 -13.82 -2.23
C GLY A 62 17.22 -12.51 -1.42
N GLY A 63 16.59 -11.45 -1.93
CA GLY A 63 16.37 -10.21 -1.17
C GLY A 63 15.37 -10.38 -0.03
N THR A 64 15.06 -9.25 0.63
CA THR A 64 14.26 -9.24 1.88
C THR A 64 12.83 -9.78 1.73
N ALA A 65 12.31 -9.92 0.51
CA ALA A 65 11.00 -10.51 0.24
C ALA A 65 11.08 -11.86 -0.51
N GLY A 66 12.20 -12.57 -0.46
CA GLY A 66 12.41 -13.83 -1.19
C GLY A 66 11.36 -14.90 -0.89
N ALA A 67 10.83 -14.94 0.34
CA ALA A 67 9.74 -15.85 0.72
C ALA A 67 8.40 -15.53 0.03
N SER A 68 8.27 -14.38 -0.61
CA SER A 68 7.07 -13.93 -1.33
C SER A 68 7.17 -14.10 -2.85
N LYS A 69 8.17 -14.82 -3.34
CA LYS A 69 8.33 -15.15 -4.75
C LYS A 69 7.11 -15.90 -5.29
N LEU A 70 6.69 -15.55 -6.50
CA LEU A 70 5.60 -16.19 -7.23
C LEU A 70 6.16 -16.90 -8.48
N PRO A 71 6.13 -18.23 -8.54
CA PRO A 71 6.56 -18.93 -9.75
C PRO A 71 5.74 -18.51 -10.98
N GLY A 72 6.42 -18.16 -12.07
CA GLY A 72 5.78 -17.77 -13.33
C GLY A 72 5.24 -16.33 -13.36
N ILE A 73 5.38 -15.56 -12.27
CA ILE A 73 4.96 -14.15 -12.23
C ILE A 73 6.18 -13.30 -11.87
N GLU A 74 6.51 -12.32 -12.72
CA GLU A 74 7.59 -11.36 -12.46
C GLU A 74 7.19 -10.34 -11.39
N PHE A 75 6.99 -10.80 -10.17
CA PHE A 75 6.64 -9.95 -9.04
C PHE A 75 7.86 -9.18 -8.54
N SER A 76 7.75 -7.87 -8.53
CA SER A 76 8.77 -6.93 -8.06
C SER A 76 8.26 -6.18 -6.84
N GLY A 77 9.15 -5.82 -5.90
CA GLY A 77 8.67 -5.05 -4.75
C GLY A 77 9.77 -4.62 -3.78
N LYS A 78 9.35 -3.92 -2.74
CA LYS A 78 10.22 -3.45 -1.66
C LYS A 78 9.53 -3.54 -0.31
N THR A 79 10.20 -4.13 0.66
CA THR A 79 9.78 -4.17 2.06
C THR A 79 10.07 -2.84 2.76
N GLY A 80 9.27 -2.50 3.73
CA GLY A 80 9.48 -1.36 4.62
C GLY A 80 9.14 -1.71 6.07
N THR A 81 9.76 -1.01 7.00
CA THR A 81 9.49 -1.11 8.43
C THR A 81 9.50 0.30 9.00
N ALA A 82 8.33 0.81 9.37
CA ALA A 82 8.18 2.17 9.88
C ALA A 82 8.08 2.16 11.41
N GLN A 83 8.95 2.94 12.05
CA GLN A 83 8.91 3.11 13.51
C GLN A 83 7.68 3.91 13.93
N VAL A 84 7.03 3.48 15.01
CA VAL A 84 5.87 4.15 15.61
C VAL A 84 6.28 5.03 16.78
N ILE A 85 7.43 4.75 17.40
CA ILE A 85 7.94 5.51 18.54
C ILE A 85 9.30 6.11 18.21
N GLY A 86 9.53 7.34 18.71
CA GLY A 86 10.81 8.03 18.58
C GLY A 86 11.96 7.31 19.32
N LEU A 87 13.19 7.66 18.94
CA LEU A 87 14.39 7.05 19.51
C LEU A 87 14.51 7.23 21.02
N GLU A 88 14.00 8.34 21.56
CA GLU A 88 13.95 8.65 23.00
C GLU A 88 13.12 7.63 23.79
N ASN A 89 12.12 7.04 23.16
CA ASN A 89 11.23 6.06 23.77
C ASN A 89 11.53 4.61 23.33
N LYS A 90 12.70 4.36 22.78
CA LYS A 90 13.11 3.05 22.22
C LYS A 90 13.02 1.91 23.26
N HIS A 91 13.17 2.21 24.55
CA HIS A 91 13.01 1.22 25.62
C HIS A 91 11.59 0.65 25.75
N LEU A 92 10.58 1.33 25.17
CA LEU A 92 9.18 0.87 25.09
C LEU A 92 8.91 0.03 23.84
N ALA A 93 9.86 0.00 22.89
CA ALA A 93 9.67 -0.69 21.61
C ALA A 93 9.36 -2.17 21.79
N GLY A 94 8.25 -2.60 21.23
CA GLY A 94 7.85 -4.02 21.25
C GLY A 94 7.29 -4.55 22.57
N LYS A 95 7.29 -3.76 23.64
CA LYS A 95 6.70 -4.16 24.93
C LYS A 95 5.18 -4.18 24.91
N GLN A 96 4.58 -3.33 24.07
CA GLN A 96 3.14 -3.28 23.83
C GLN A 96 2.87 -3.36 22.33
N THR A 97 1.73 -3.91 21.93
CA THR A 97 1.36 -4.02 20.52
C THR A 97 1.39 -2.66 19.79
N GLN A 98 0.96 -1.61 20.47
CA GLN A 98 0.93 -0.24 19.93
C GLN A 98 2.31 0.38 19.67
N THR A 99 3.37 -0.18 20.26
CA THR A 99 4.76 0.30 20.09
C THR A 99 5.55 -0.52 19.06
N ARG A 100 4.93 -1.53 18.46
CA ARG A 100 5.57 -2.31 17.40
C ARG A 100 5.58 -1.52 16.10
N ASN A 101 6.61 -1.77 15.30
CA ASN A 101 6.73 -1.14 13.99
C ASN A 101 5.59 -1.50 13.05
N ASN A 102 5.22 -0.57 12.19
CA ASN A 102 4.32 -0.85 11.07
C ASN A 102 5.09 -1.51 9.93
N ALA A 103 4.57 -2.65 9.48
CA ALA A 103 5.13 -3.39 8.36
C ALA A 103 4.56 -2.87 7.03
N TRP A 104 5.45 -2.60 6.07
CA TRP A 104 5.09 -2.13 4.75
C TRP A 104 5.62 -3.04 3.66
N PHE A 105 4.88 -3.14 2.59
CA PHE A 105 5.35 -3.65 1.32
C PHE A 105 4.67 -2.89 0.18
N VAL A 106 5.44 -2.59 -0.86
CA VAL A 106 4.90 -2.10 -2.12
C VAL A 106 5.51 -2.91 -3.25
N GLY A 107 4.71 -3.25 -4.24
CA GLY A 107 5.19 -4.02 -5.38
C GLY A 107 4.25 -3.94 -6.58
N PHE A 108 4.68 -4.51 -7.67
CA PHE A 108 3.95 -4.54 -8.92
C PHE A 108 4.30 -5.80 -9.72
N ALA A 109 3.43 -6.16 -10.64
CA ALA A 109 3.62 -7.30 -11.55
C ALA A 109 2.88 -7.06 -12.89
N PRO A 110 3.45 -7.55 -14.02
CA PRO A 110 4.81 -8.06 -14.15
C PRO A 110 5.85 -6.95 -14.06
N ARG A 111 7.14 -7.28 -14.03
CA ARG A 111 8.22 -6.28 -13.95
C ARG A 111 8.20 -5.28 -15.11
N ARG A 112 7.98 -5.80 -16.32
CA ARG A 112 7.79 -4.98 -17.52
C ARG A 112 6.31 -4.88 -17.83
N ASN A 113 5.83 -3.69 -18.16
CA ASN A 113 4.41 -3.40 -18.40
C ASN A 113 3.51 -3.85 -17.24
N PRO A 114 3.65 -3.26 -16.04
CA PRO A 114 2.91 -3.67 -14.87
C PRO A 114 1.40 -3.56 -15.06
N GLU A 115 0.68 -4.59 -14.65
CA GLU A 115 -0.78 -4.68 -14.73
C GLU A 115 -1.44 -4.43 -13.37
N ILE A 116 -0.70 -4.67 -12.30
CA ILE A 116 -1.17 -4.47 -10.93
C ILE A 116 -0.06 -3.86 -10.08
N VAL A 117 -0.44 -2.88 -9.28
CA VAL A 117 0.40 -2.32 -8.21
C VAL A 117 -0.30 -2.61 -6.88
N VAL A 118 0.46 -3.04 -5.89
CA VAL A 118 -0.05 -3.35 -4.56
C VAL A 118 0.77 -2.61 -3.50
N ALA A 119 0.10 -1.94 -2.57
CA ALA A 119 0.72 -1.39 -1.37
C ALA A 119 0.00 -1.93 -0.14
N VAL A 120 0.76 -2.51 0.78
CA VAL A 120 0.24 -3.15 1.99
C VAL A 120 0.88 -2.52 3.21
N LEU A 121 0.03 -2.09 4.13
CA LEU A 121 0.39 -1.64 5.47
C LEU A 121 -0.24 -2.58 6.49
N VAL A 122 0.57 -3.18 7.34
CA VAL A 122 0.10 -3.94 8.51
C VAL A 122 0.50 -3.17 9.77
N GLN A 123 -0.49 -2.59 10.43
CA GLN A 123 -0.26 -1.84 11.67
C GLN A 123 0.27 -2.78 12.76
N ALA A 124 1.31 -2.35 13.46
CA ALA A 124 2.00 -3.16 14.47
C ALA A 124 2.50 -4.53 13.95
N GLY A 125 2.67 -4.66 12.64
CA GLY A 125 3.04 -5.91 11.96
C GLY A 125 4.50 -6.32 12.10
N GLY A 126 5.36 -5.48 12.66
CA GLY A 126 6.78 -5.77 12.80
C GLY A 126 7.54 -5.55 11.49
N PHE A 127 8.11 -6.60 10.91
CA PHE A 127 8.86 -6.49 9.66
C PHE A 127 8.00 -6.65 8.41
N GLY A 128 8.27 -5.81 7.40
CA GLY A 128 7.55 -5.84 6.12
C GLY A 128 7.67 -7.17 5.40
N SER A 129 8.81 -7.86 5.51
CA SER A 129 9.04 -9.19 4.95
C SER A 129 8.16 -10.28 5.54
N GLU A 130 7.78 -10.15 6.82
CA GLU A 130 7.07 -11.20 7.57
C GLU A 130 5.54 -11.01 7.50
N SER A 131 5.07 -9.79 7.47
CA SER A 131 3.63 -9.49 7.58
C SER A 131 3.05 -8.89 6.30
N ALA A 132 3.70 -7.90 5.68
CA ALA A 132 3.13 -7.17 4.55
C ALA A 132 3.42 -7.85 3.19
N ALA A 133 4.64 -8.36 2.98
CA ALA A 133 5.02 -9.00 1.72
C ALA A 133 4.21 -10.27 1.41
N PRO A 134 3.93 -11.19 2.38
CA PRO A 134 3.06 -12.33 2.11
C PRO A 134 1.64 -11.94 1.70
N VAL A 135 1.06 -10.89 2.31
CA VAL A 135 -0.27 -10.39 1.94
C VAL A 135 -0.25 -9.83 0.51
N ALA A 136 0.77 -9.03 0.17
CA ALA A 136 0.93 -8.50 -1.19
C ALA A 136 1.08 -9.62 -2.23
N ARG A 137 1.90 -10.64 -1.93
CA ARG A 137 2.04 -11.85 -2.76
C ARG A 137 0.69 -12.50 -3.04
N ASP A 138 -0.10 -12.69 -1.99
CA ASP A 138 -1.37 -13.38 -2.06
C ASP A 138 -2.40 -12.57 -2.88
N ILE A 139 -2.41 -11.24 -2.76
CA ILE A 139 -3.23 -10.35 -3.59
C ILE A 139 -2.84 -10.47 -5.07
N VAL A 140 -1.54 -10.41 -5.38
CA VAL A 140 -1.06 -10.54 -6.76
C VAL A 140 -1.38 -11.92 -7.32
N LYS A 141 -1.18 -12.98 -6.53
CA LYS A 141 -1.57 -14.33 -6.95
C LYS A 141 -3.05 -14.42 -7.26
N ALA A 142 -3.93 -13.91 -6.40
CA ALA A 142 -5.37 -13.93 -6.61
C ALA A 142 -5.79 -13.14 -7.86
N TYR A 143 -5.12 -12.02 -8.15
CA TYR A 143 -5.33 -11.25 -9.37
C TYR A 143 -5.08 -12.10 -10.62
N TYR A 144 -3.93 -12.78 -10.69
CA TYR A 144 -3.60 -13.63 -11.84
C TYR A 144 -4.46 -14.89 -11.90
N ASP A 145 -4.78 -15.52 -10.78
CA ASP A 145 -5.70 -16.66 -10.74
C ASP A 145 -7.07 -16.27 -11.31
N LYS A 146 -7.60 -15.11 -10.92
CA LYS A 146 -8.86 -14.59 -11.45
C LYS A 146 -8.76 -14.29 -12.95
N LYS A 147 -7.69 -13.65 -13.39
CA LYS A 147 -7.45 -13.29 -14.80
C LYS A 147 -7.40 -14.54 -15.70
N GLU A 148 -6.82 -15.62 -15.20
CA GLU A 148 -6.65 -16.87 -15.93
C GLU A 148 -7.80 -17.86 -15.69
N GLY A 149 -8.86 -17.46 -15.00
CA GLY A 149 -10.02 -18.32 -14.71
C GLY A 149 -9.73 -19.46 -13.75
N ARG A 150 -8.62 -19.40 -13.00
CA ARG A 150 -8.30 -20.37 -11.97
C ARG A 150 -9.10 -20.12 -10.69
N PRO A 151 -9.45 -21.18 -9.92
CA PRO A 151 -10.08 -21.00 -8.63
C PRO A 151 -9.19 -20.19 -7.69
N ILE A 152 -9.73 -19.13 -7.13
CA ILE A 152 -9.03 -18.38 -6.08
C ILE A 152 -9.01 -19.28 -4.84
N GLN A 153 -7.85 -19.81 -4.51
CA GLN A 153 -7.68 -20.55 -3.25
C GLN A 153 -7.94 -19.58 -2.10
N GLN A 154 -8.76 -20.00 -1.13
CA GLN A 154 -8.88 -19.24 0.12
C GLN A 154 -7.49 -19.10 0.72
N LEU A 155 -7.01 -17.86 0.75
CA LEU A 155 -5.71 -17.54 1.33
C LEU A 155 -5.87 -17.68 2.83
N ILE A 156 -5.46 -18.84 3.35
CA ILE A 156 -5.36 -19.04 4.80
C ILE A 156 -4.14 -18.21 5.22
N THR A 157 -4.41 -16.98 5.65
CA THR A 157 -3.41 -16.19 6.36
C THR A 157 -3.01 -17.04 7.57
N ARG A 158 -1.82 -17.65 7.55
CA ARG A 158 -1.28 -18.31 8.73
C ARG A 158 -1.09 -17.24 9.78
N VAL A 159 -2.00 -17.20 10.75
CA VAL A 159 -1.78 -16.44 11.97
C VAL A 159 -0.53 -17.02 12.62
N PRO A 160 0.51 -16.23 12.90
CA PRO A 160 1.70 -16.73 13.57
C PRO A 160 1.29 -17.43 14.87
N PRO A 161 1.95 -18.51 15.27
CA PRO A 161 1.71 -19.15 16.56
C PRO A 161 1.83 -18.10 17.69
N GLY A 162 0.75 -17.82 18.43
CA GLY A 162 0.70 -16.78 19.47
C GLY A 162 -0.01 -15.49 19.06
N GLY A 163 -0.40 -15.30 17.80
CA GLY A 163 -1.34 -14.26 17.40
C GLY A 163 -2.75 -14.61 17.86
N ARG A 164 -3.44 -13.68 18.52
CA ARG A 164 -4.89 -13.83 18.73
C ARG A 164 -5.53 -13.98 17.34
N GLY A 165 -6.37 -15.00 17.18
CA GLY A 165 -7.16 -15.20 15.98
C GLY A 165 -7.90 -13.93 15.57
N PRO A 166 -8.45 -13.86 14.34
CA PRO A 166 -9.17 -12.69 13.88
C PRO A 166 -10.22 -12.35 14.94
N SER A 167 -10.06 -11.17 15.55
CA SER A 167 -11.17 -10.56 16.27
C SER A 167 -12.35 -10.55 15.29
N GLU A 168 -13.53 -10.89 15.76
CA GLU A 168 -14.75 -10.89 14.97
C GLU A 168 -14.79 -9.73 13.99
N PRO A 169 -15.30 -9.93 12.76
CA PRO A 169 -15.38 -8.86 11.80
C PRO A 169 -16.06 -7.68 12.48
N LEU A 170 -15.36 -6.55 12.55
CA LEU A 170 -15.94 -5.29 12.97
C LEU A 170 -17.17 -5.07 12.09
N ALA A 171 -18.35 -5.29 12.65
CA ALA A 171 -19.58 -4.87 12.03
C ALA A 171 -19.42 -3.36 11.78
N ILE A 172 -19.30 -2.98 10.52
CA ILE A 172 -19.37 -1.58 10.12
C ILE A 172 -20.80 -1.16 10.40
N VAL A 173 -21.05 -0.72 11.62
CA VAL A 173 -22.24 0.02 11.95
C VAL A 173 -22.10 1.34 11.22
N ALA A 174 -22.75 1.45 10.08
CA ALA A 174 -22.94 2.72 9.41
C ALA A 174 -23.74 3.60 10.39
N GLN A 175 -23.05 4.41 11.17
CA GLN A 175 -23.69 5.48 11.92
C GLN A 175 -24.18 6.49 10.90
N SER A 176 -25.49 6.42 10.61
CA SER A 176 -26.18 7.51 9.91
C SER A 176 -26.02 8.77 10.77
N HIS A 177 -25.15 9.68 10.32
CA HIS A 177 -25.13 11.03 10.87
C HIS A 177 -26.48 11.66 10.54
N PRO A 178 -27.22 12.20 11.53
CA PRO A 178 -28.41 12.99 11.24
C PRO A 178 -27.97 14.17 10.38
N ALA A 179 -28.71 14.41 9.30
CA ALA A 179 -28.47 15.51 8.38
C ALA A 179 -28.34 16.83 9.18
N GLY A 180 -27.15 17.40 9.18
CA GLY A 180 -26.88 18.67 9.81
C GLY A 180 -27.74 19.75 9.15
N LYS A 181 -28.33 20.63 9.96
CA LYS A 181 -29.02 21.83 9.52
C LYS A 181 -28.16 22.60 8.51
N PRO A 182 -28.76 23.15 7.44
CA PRO A 182 -28.02 23.98 6.50
C PRO A 182 -27.42 25.19 7.23
N ALA A 183 -26.17 25.50 6.93
CA ALA A 183 -25.51 26.70 7.42
C ALA A 183 -26.28 27.93 6.96
N PRO A 184 -26.41 28.99 7.79
CA PRO A 184 -27.04 30.23 7.37
C PRO A 184 -26.24 30.90 6.24
N SER A 185 -26.96 31.33 5.20
CA SER A 185 -26.41 32.03 4.05
C SER A 185 -25.71 33.33 4.52
N ALA A 186 -24.48 33.50 4.05
CA ALA A 186 -23.70 34.72 4.24
C ALA A 186 -24.24 35.85 3.31
N GLU A 187 -25.36 36.40 3.64
CA GLU A 187 -25.84 37.70 3.15
C GLU A 187 -26.37 38.47 4.35
N GLU A 188 -25.58 39.34 4.85
CA GLU A 188 -25.89 40.60 5.59
C GLU A 188 -24.70 40.97 6.48
N SER A 189 -23.92 41.90 6.00
CA SER A 189 -23.45 43.09 6.72
C SER A 189 -22.24 43.73 6.02
N LEU A 190 -22.52 44.61 5.06
CA LEU A 190 -21.60 45.68 4.72
C LEU A 190 -22.01 46.91 5.57
N PRO A 191 -21.14 47.49 6.39
CA PRO A 191 -21.41 48.74 7.02
C PRO A 191 -21.26 49.88 6.00
N ALA A 192 -22.31 50.70 5.88
CA ALA A 192 -22.29 51.95 5.16
C ALA A 192 -21.24 52.90 5.78
N LYS A 193 -20.36 53.44 4.92
CA LYS A 193 -19.50 54.56 5.28
C LYS A 193 -20.30 55.84 5.16
N ALA A 194 -20.42 56.59 6.25
CA ALA A 194 -20.61 58.02 6.27
C ALA A 194 -19.23 58.69 6.24
#